data_0b3caa626d1ee2e77266c8d993dc8946
#
_entry.id   0b3caa626d1ee2e77266c8d993dc8946
#
_cell.length_a   1.000
_cell.length_b   1.000
_cell.length_c   1.000
_cell.angle_alpha   90.00
_cell.angle_beta   90.00
_cell.angle_gamma   90.00
#
_symmetry.space_group_name_H-M   'P 1'
#
loop_
_entity.id
_entity.type
_entity.pdbx_description
1 polymer ?
#
loop_
_entity_poly.entity_id
_entity_poly.type
_entity_poly.pdbx_seq_one_letter_code
_entity_poly.pdbx_strand_id
1 'polypeptide(L)'
;MRKISAFLSMLVFAFALSQTAFGQVRITPLNIKQRTLPNGLKVVSLQDNSSPTVSVHVWYNVGSKDDPQGRSGFAHMFEHLMFKSTKNMKSEMMDRLTEDVGGFNNASTWDDFTNYYEVIPSNYLETLLWAESDRMVNLNVDEPNFKSERDVVKEEFRLRILSSPYGMLFGQYLEKLSFTTHPYKRPGIGNLDELSAATPKDANDFYKLYYRPDNAYLIVVGNFEQSQFDAWTDKYFGRIAKPSGSIPRVSLTEPDRTEEMRHMTTAPNVPFPAVAITYLAPPSKSADVPALRIAETILSNGESSRLYQSLVYKQQIAQEAAFSGDIRVDKGLLYFYAIASEGKTADVLEKALLDELAKIQKSPVTANELAKAKNQLITRTLQERETNDGKAIAIERSVAYMSDPNAVNTDIQGLQKVTVADVQRVMKKYFTDKNRVVIYYQQGGDK
;
A
#
# COMPACT_ATOMS: atom_id res chain seq x y z
N MET A 1 58.08 1.07 -33.83
CA MET A 1 56.63 1.16 -34.06
C MET A 1 55.81 -0.04 -33.47
N ARG A 2 56.29 -1.31 -33.52
CA ARG A 2 55.54 -2.44 -32.94
C ARG A 2 55.35 -2.42 -31.41
N LYS A 3 56.25 -1.84 -30.62
CA LYS A 3 56.13 -1.77 -29.14
C LYS A 3 55.16 -0.69 -28.64
N ILE A 4 54.93 0.40 -29.39
CA ILE A 4 53.99 1.43 -29.05
C ILE A 4 52.56 1.01 -29.33
N SER A 5 52.30 0.21 -30.36
CA SER A 5 51.01 -0.34 -30.73
C SER A 5 50.50 -1.34 -29.68
N ALA A 6 51.38 -2.18 -29.08
CA ALA A 6 51.00 -3.12 -28.04
C ALA A 6 50.62 -2.43 -26.71
N PHE A 7 51.28 -1.32 -26.39
CA PHE A 7 50.97 -0.53 -25.18
C PHE A 7 49.65 0.24 -25.28
N LEU A 8 49.32 0.77 -26.48
CA LEU A 8 48.04 1.41 -26.74
C LEU A 8 46.86 0.39 -26.71
N SER A 9 47.05 -0.80 -27.25
CA SER A 9 46.02 -1.86 -27.21
C SER A 9 45.77 -2.36 -25.79
N MET A 10 46.80 -2.44 -24.94
CA MET A 10 46.62 -2.82 -23.52
C MET A 10 45.95 -1.76 -22.68
N LEU A 11 46.17 -0.45 -22.96
CA LEU A 11 45.48 0.65 -22.32
C LEU A 11 44.00 0.74 -22.71
N VAL A 12 43.67 0.49 -23.97
CA VAL A 12 42.26 0.43 -24.44
C VAL A 12 41.51 -0.75 -23.84
N PHE A 13 42.17 -1.93 -23.69
CA PHE A 13 41.56 -3.09 -23.04
C PHE A 13 41.42 -2.89 -21.54
N ALA A 14 42.32 -2.22 -20.85
CA ALA A 14 42.21 -1.86 -19.44
C ALA A 14 41.10 -0.83 -19.18
N PHE A 15 40.87 0.13 -20.11
CA PHE A 15 39.80 1.11 -20.02
C PHE A 15 38.41 0.49 -20.31
N ALA A 16 38.35 -0.54 -21.18
CA ALA A 16 37.10 -1.28 -21.45
C ALA A 16 36.66 -2.19 -20.28
N LEU A 17 37.61 -2.66 -19.47
CA LEU A 17 37.34 -3.49 -18.27
C LEU A 17 36.97 -2.66 -17.03
N SER A 18 37.26 -1.35 -17.01
CA SER A 18 36.94 -0.49 -15.86
C SER A 18 35.50 0.07 -15.85
N GLN A 19 34.70 -0.18 -16.88
CA GLN A 19 33.33 0.35 -16.98
C GLN A 19 32.22 -0.57 -16.48
N THR A 20 32.51 -1.71 -15.88
CA THR A 20 31.45 -2.66 -15.45
C THR A 20 31.43 -3.00 -13.95
N ALA A 21 32.11 -2.24 -13.13
CA ALA A 21 32.02 -2.42 -11.68
C ALA A 21 31.02 -1.42 -11.05
N PHE A 22 29.80 -1.35 -11.54
CA PHE A 22 28.69 -0.97 -10.66
C PHE A 22 28.47 -2.14 -9.71
N GLY A 23 29.12 -2.09 -8.54
CA GLY A 23 28.96 -3.11 -7.51
C GLY A 23 27.48 -3.28 -7.19
N GLN A 24 26.92 -4.42 -7.52
CA GLN A 24 25.60 -4.78 -7.01
C GLN A 24 25.67 -4.69 -5.48
N VAL A 25 24.86 -3.84 -4.89
CA VAL A 25 24.72 -3.78 -3.44
C VAL A 25 24.30 -5.16 -2.97
N ARG A 26 25.19 -5.87 -2.30
CA ARG A 26 24.87 -7.14 -1.65
C ARG A 26 24.11 -6.82 -0.37
N ILE A 27 22.85 -7.20 -0.34
CA ILE A 27 21.99 -7.04 0.83
C ILE A 27 21.98 -8.37 1.56
N THR A 28 22.29 -8.34 2.86
CA THR A 28 22.17 -9.52 3.70
C THR A 28 20.70 -9.90 3.81
N PRO A 29 20.30 -11.12 3.44
CA PRO A 29 18.92 -11.55 3.59
C PRO A 29 18.48 -11.52 5.06
N LEU A 30 17.23 -11.14 5.28
CA LEU A 30 16.58 -11.23 6.58
C LEU A 30 16.35 -12.71 6.90
N ASN A 31 16.81 -13.15 8.09
CA ASN A 31 16.65 -14.53 8.57
C ASN A 31 15.27 -14.75 9.19
N ILE A 32 14.26 -14.81 8.35
CA ILE A 32 12.86 -14.93 8.74
C ILE A 32 12.55 -16.38 9.12
N LYS A 33 11.98 -16.56 10.31
CA LYS A 33 11.39 -17.83 10.73
C LYS A 33 9.88 -17.77 10.56
N GLN A 34 9.29 -18.91 10.17
CA GLN A 34 7.84 -19.00 10.02
C GLN A 34 7.33 -20.37 10.48
N ARG A 35 6.17 -20.37 11.11
CA ARG A 35 5.44 -21.57 11.50
C ARG A 35 3.94 -21.33 11.42
N THR A 36 3.16 -22.40 11.35
CA THR A 36 1.69 -22.32 11.41
C THR A 36 1.21 -23.07 12.63
N LEU A 37 0.39 -22.41 13.44
CA LEU A 37 -0.23 -23.03 14.62
C LEU A 37 -1.33 -24.01 14.20
N PRO A 38 -1.73 -24.96 15.07
CA PRO A 38 -2.80 -25.92 14.75
C PRO A 38 -4.13 -25.28 14.38
N ASN A 39 -4.42 -24.08 14.89
CA ASN A 39 -5.63 -23.32 14.57
C ASN A 39 -5.53 -22.54 13.23
N GLY A 40 -4.38 -22.60 12.54
CA GLY A 40 -4.18 -21.96 11.25
C GLY A 40 -3.49 -20.59 11.30
N LEU A 41 -3.24 -20.01 12.48
CA LEU A 41 -2.49 -18.76 12.60
C LEU A 41 -1.07 -18.93 12.06
N LYS A 42 -0.67 -18.05 11.16
CA LYS A 42 0.67 -18.01 10.62
C LYS A 42 1.53 -17.07 11.44
N VAL A 43 2.60 -17.59 12.00
CA VAL A 43 3.54 -16.84 12.84
C VAL A 43 4.82 -16.64 12.07
N VAL A 44 5.23 -15.39 11.94
CA VAL A 44 6.45 -14.96 11.25
C VAL A 44 7.30 -14.18 12.26
N SER A 45 8.57 -14.52 12.40
CA SER A 45 9.46 -13.83 13.33
C SER A 45 10.82 -13.55 12.73
N LEU A 46 11.38 -12.40 13.10
CA LEU A 46 12.75 -11.99 12.81
C LEU A 46 13.40 -11.46 14.08
N GLN A 47 14.30 -12.24 14.65
CA GLN A 47 15.09 -11.79 15.79
C GLN A 47 16.11 -10.75 15.33
N ASP A 48 16.05 -9.56 15.91
CA ASP A 48 16.97 -8.45 15.67
C ASP A 48 17.23 -7.69 16.97
N ASN A 49 18.40 -7.89 17.53
CA ASN A 49 18.80 -7.32 18.82
C ASN A 49 19.53 -5.97 18.68
N SER A 50 19.44 -5.32 17.50
CA SER A 50 20.07 -4.02 17.26
C SER A 50 19.44 -2.87 18.04
N SER A 51 18.19 -3.04 18.50
CA SER A 51 17.46 -2.12 19.36
C SER A 51 16.75 -2.90 20.47
N PRO A 52 16.58 -2.32 21.68
CA PRO A 52 15.84 -2.96 22.78
C PRO A 52 14.32 -2.91 22.62
N THR A 53 13.83 -2.86 21.38
CA THR A 53 12.40 -2.78 21.02
C THR A 53 11.95 -4.01 20.25
N VAL A 54 10.65 -4.23 20.26
CA VAL A 54 9.97 -5.17 19.37
C VAL A 54 8.86 -4.44 18.63
N SER A 55 8.67 -4.83 17.37
CA SER A 55 7.49 -4.48 16.56
C SER A 55 6.63 -5.73 16.41
N VAL A 56 5.36 -5.60 16.74
CA VAL A 56 4.35 -6.66 16.64
C VAL A 56 3.28 -6.22 15.66
N HIS A 57 3.03 -7.03 14.63
CA HIS A 57 1.97 -6.78 13.65
C HIS A 57 1.00 -7.95 13.65
N VAL A 58 -0.28 -7.66 13.79
CA VAL A 58 -1.35 -8.62 13.54
C VAL A 58 -2.08 -8.21 12.28
N TRP A 59 -1.91 -9.01 11.25
CA TRP A 59 -2.42 -8.77 9.93
C TRP A 59 -3.57 -9.74 9.62
N TYR A 60 -4.70 -9.22 9.18
CA TYR A 60 -5.85 -10.00 8.76
C TYR A 60 -6.07 -9.89 7.26
N ASN A 61 -6.30 -11.03 6.61
CA ASN A 61 -6.62 -11.10 5.18
C ASN A 61 -8.09 -10.73 4.94
N VAL A 62 -8.42 -9.50 5.23
CA VAL A 62 -9.72 -8.86 5.02
C VAL A 62 -9.49 -7.36 4.84
N GLY A 63 -10.04 -6.78 3.79
CA GLY A 63 -9.96 -5.35 3.50
C GLY A 63 -11.28 -4.84 2.92
N SER A 64 -11.28 -3.61 2.40
CA SER A 64 -12.52 -2.97 1.89
C SER A 64 -13.19 -3.76 0.77
N LYS A 65 -12.44 -4.55 -0.01
CA LYS A 65 -13.02 -5.42 -1.05
C LYS A 65 -13.96 -6.49 -0.48
N ASP A 66 -13.73 -6.89 0.76
CA ASP A 66 -14.50 -7.94 1.45
C ASP A 66 -15.74 -7.39 2.19
N ASP A 67 -15.96 -6.08 2.15
CA ASP A 67 -17.12 -5.44 2.74
C ASP A 67 -18.41 -6.09 2.19
N PRO A 68 -19.41 -6.40 3.03
CA PRO A 68 -20.68 -6.92 2.56
C PRO A 68 -21.37 -5.94 1.62
N GLN A 69 -22.17 -6.43 0.70
CA GLN A 69 -22.93 -5.57 -0.21
C GLN A 69 -23.87 -4.65 0.58
N GLY A 70 -23.83 -3.35 0.29
CA GLY A 70 -24.61 -2.34 1.01
C GLY A 70 -24.06 -2.03 2.40
N ARG A 71 -22.80 -2.36 2.67
CA ARG A 71 -22.09 -2.16 3.93
C ARG A 71 -20.64 -1.73 3.69
N SER A 72 -20.39 -0.84 2.73
CA SER A 72 -19.03 -0.34 2.46
C SER A 72 -18.49 0.46 3.65
N GLY A 73 -17.19 0.32 3.91
CA GLY A 73 -16.49 0.91 5.05
C GLY A 73 -16.45 0.01 6.29
N PHE A 74 -16.89 -1.26 6.19
CA PHE A 74 -16.90 -2.19 7.33
C PHE A 74 -15.50 -2.58 7.78
N ALA A 75 -14.62 -2.90 6.85
CA ALA A 75 -13.23 -3.20 7.19
C ALA A 75 -12.57 -2.03 7.92
N HIS A 76 -12.79 -0.80 7.46
CA HIS A 76 -12.28 0.40 8.11
C HIS A 76 -12.96 0.66 9.48
N MET A 77 -14.27 0.49 9.59
CA MET A 77 -14.95 0.60 10.88
C MET A 77 -14.41 -0.45 11.88
N PHE A 78 -14.04 -1.65 11.41
CA PHE A 78 -13.41 -2.65 12.25
C PHE A 78 -12.01 -2.27 12.71
N GLU A 79 -11.25 -1.56 11.90
CA GLU A 79 -9.99 -0.96 12.34
C GLU A 79 -10.21 -0.17 13.64
N HIS A 80 -11.22 0.71 13.68
CA HIS A 80 -11.57 1.48 14.87
C HIS A 80 -12.09 0.62 16.03
N LEU A 81 -13.01 -0.32 15.74
CA LEU A 81 -13.60 -1.18 16.76
C LEU A 81 -12.58 -2.02 17.52
N MET A 82 -11.49 -2.42 16.90
CA MET A 82 -10.42 -3.21 17.52
C MET A 82 -9.67 -2.47 18.64
N PHE A 83 -9.77 -1.16 18.74
CA PHE A 83 -9.22 -0.37 19.85
C PHE A 83 -10.20 -0.23 21.03
N LYS A 84 -11.42 -0.75 20.90
CA LYS A 84 -12.40 -0.74 21.98
C LYS A 84 -12.19 -1.88 22.97
N SER A 85 -13.11 -1.99 23.92
CA SER A 85 -13.00 -2.98 24.98
C SER A 85 -13.07 -4.42 24.45
N THR A 86 -12.43 -5.31 25.19
CA THR A 86 -12.63 -6.74 25.08
C THR A 86 -13.31 -7.26 26.36
N LYS A 87 -13.53 -8.57 26.41
CA LYS A 87 -14.00 -9.21 27.66
C LYS A 87 -13.06 -8.96 28.84
N ASN A 88 -11.75 -8.85 28.60
CA ASN A 88 -10.71 -8.77 29.63
C ASN A 88 -10.01 -7.40 29.70
N MET A 89 -10.21 -6.54 28.72
CA MET A 89 -9.61 -5.21 28.66
C MET A 89 -10.71 -4.14 28.51
N LYS A 90 -10.52 -3.03 29.21
CA LYS A 90 -11.36 -1.82 29.04
C LYS A 90 -11.01 -1.11 27.74
N SER A 91 -11.91 -0.26 27.23
CA SER A 91 -11.61 0.64 26.12
C SER A 91 -10.33 1.44 26.38
N GLU A 92 -9.57 1.71 25.32
CA GLU A 92 -8.30 2.44 25.36
C GLU A 92 -7.15 1.73 26.10
N MET A 93 -7.37 0.48 26.57
CA MET A 93 -6.31 -0.26 27.24
C MET A 93 -5.17 -0.63 26.29
N MET A 94 -5.45 -0.87 24.99
CA MET A 94 -4.41 -1.13 23.99
C MET A 94 -3.46 0.06 23.87
N ASP A 95 -4.00 1.28 23.81
CA ASP A 95 -3.20 2.50 23.76
C ASP A 95 -2.31 2.63 24.98
N ARG A 96 -2.86 2.41 26.19
CA ARG A 96 -2.10 2.46 27.42
C ARG A 96 -1.01 1.39 27.53
N LEU A 97 -1.28 0.16 27.05
CA LEU A 97 -0.27 -0.92 27.04
C LEU A 97 0.95 -0.59 26.18
N THR A 98 0.80 0.33 25.25
CA THR A 98 1.88 0.77 24.35
C THR A 98 2.44 2.14 24.76
N GLU A 99 1.61 3.15 24.96
CA GLU A 99 2.03 4.53 25.21
C GLU A 99 2.62 4.72 26.63
N ASP A 100 2.02 4.10 27.65
CA ASP A 100 2.52 4.20 29.05
C ASP A 100 3.93 3.62 29.22
N VAL A 101 4.39 2.79 28.30
CA VAL A 101 5.74 2.19 28.30
C VAL A 101 6.69 2.85 27.28
N GLY A 102 6.26 3.95 26.64
CA GLY A 102 7.06 4.69 25.67
C GLY A 102 7.07 4.10 24.27
N GLY A 103 6.09 3.27 23.95
CA GLY A 103 5.83 2.75 22.61
C GLY A 103 4.76 3.54 21.88
N PHE A 104 4.30 3.00 20.78
CA PHE A 104 3.14 3.49 20.02
C PHE A 104 2.39 2.32 19.37
N ASN A 105 1.14 2.58 19.02
CA ASN A 105 0.32 1.66 18.25
C ASN A 105 -0.39 2.42 17.12
N ASN A 106 -0.81 1.70 16.11
CA ASN A 106 -1.70 2.20 15.07
C ASN A 106 -2.31 1.03 14.29
N ALA A 107 -3.16 1.34 13.31
CA ALA A 107 -3.71 0.38 12.39
C ALA A 107 -3.87 0.99 11.00
N SER A 108 -4.14 0.18 10.00
CA SER A 108 -4.55 0.66 8.69
C SER A 108 -5.39 -0.38 7.95
N THR A 109 -6.39 0.11 7.22
CA THR A 109 -7.23 -0.68 6.33
C THR A 109 -6.88 -0.38 4.89
N TRP A 110 -6.59 -1.44 4.15
CA TRP A 110 -6.36 -1.42 2.72
C TRP A 110 -7.46 -2.21 2.00
N ASP A 111 -7.43 -2.20 0.69
CA ASP A 111 -8.43 -2.96 -0.05
C ASP A 111 -8.34 -4.48 0.15
N ASP A 112 -7.13 -4.98 0.37
CA ASP A 112 -6.84 -6.41 0.46
C ASP A 112 -6.65 -6.93 1.88
N PHE A 113 -6.34 -6.05 2.84
CA PHE A 113 -6.02 -6.44 4.20
C PHE A 113 -6.24 -5.32 5.21
N THR A 114 -6.30 -5.69 6.49
CA THR A 114 -6.28 -4.77 7.63
C THR A 114 -5.17 -5.22 8.58
N ASN A 115 -4.35 -4.29 9.05
CA ASN A 115 -3.27 -4.57 9.99
C ASN A 115 -3.36 -3.69 11.24
N TYR A 116 -2.87 -4.25 12.33
CA TYR A 116 -2.68 -3.58 13.63
C TYR A 116 -1.23 -3.75 14.00
N TYR A 117 -0.57 -2.71 14.45
CA TYR A 117 0.86 -2.75 14.73
C TYR A 117 1.24 -1.90 15.93
N GLU A 118 2.17 -2.44 16.71
CA GLU A 118 2.68 -1.84 17.91
C GLU A 118 4.21 -1.91 17.94
N VAL A 119 4.83 -0.87 18.48
CA VAL A 119 6.26 -0.84 18.78
C VAL A 119 6.44 -0.52 20.25
N ILE A 120 7.07 -1.43 20.99
CA ILE A 120 7.25 -1.33 22.43
C ILE A 120 8.65 -1.75 22.87
N PRO A 121 9.10 -1.40 24.08
CA PRO A 121 10.27 -2.03 24.68
C PRO A 121 10.08 -3.54 24.82
N SER A 122 11.12 -4.31 24.53
CA SER A 122 11.06 -5.78 24.39
C SER A 122 10.62 -6.53 25.64
N ASN A 123 10.83 -5.97 26.82
CA ASN A 123 10.41 -6.56 28.09
C ASN A 123 8.88 -6.59 28.31
N TYR A 124 8.11 -5.90 27.47
CA TYR A 124 6.63 -5.92 27.50
C TYR A 124 6.01 -6.84 26.44
N LEU A 125 6.81 -7.55 25.64
CA LEU A 125 6.33 -8.39 24.53
C LEU A 125 5.28 -9.42 24.99
N GLU A 126 5.48 -10.10 26.13
CA GLU A 126 4.52 -11.10 26.61
C GLU A 126 3.14 -10.48 26.87
N THR A 127 3.10 -9.30 27.51
CA THR A 127 1.85 -8.58 27.80
C THR A 127 1.14 -8.19 26.52
N LEU A 128 1.88 -7.70 25.52
CA LEU A 128 1.29 -7.33 24.23
C LEU A 128 0.75 -8.53 23.47
N LEU A 129 1.48 -9.66 23.42
CA LEU A 129 1.01 -10.89 22.79
C LEU A 129 -0.27 -11.42 23.46
N TRP A 130 -0.39 -11.28 24.79
CA TRP A 130 -1.63 -11.59 25.49
C TRP A 130 -2.77 -10.67 25.04
N ALA A 131 -2.55 -9.36 25.00
CA ALA A 131 -3.56 -8.37 24.61
C ALA A 131 -4.04 -8.59 23.17
N GLU A 132 -3.12 -8.84 22.23
CA GLU A 132 -3.44 -9.17 20.83
C GLU A 132 -4.27 -10.46 20.70
N SER A 133 -3.91 -11.48 21.48
CA SER A 133 -4.69 -12.73 21.47
C SER A 133 -6.08 -12.54 22.05
N ASP A 134 -6.23 -11.62 23.03
CA ASP A 134 -7.54 -11.33 23.63
C ASP A 134 -8.45 -10.56 22.67
N ARG A 135 -7.93 -9.50 22.01
CA ARG A 135 -8.74 -8.75 21.04
C ARG A 135 -9.10 -9.56 19.79
N MET A 136 -8.30 -10.57 19.43
CA MET A 136 -8.62 -11.48 18.33
C MET A 136 -9.91 -12.29 18.57
N VAL A 137 -10.26 -12.60 19.83
CA VAL A 137 -11.38 -13.52 20.13
C VAL A 137 -12.41 -12.97 21.10
N ASN A 138 -12.11 -11.92 21.84
CA ASN A 138 -12.94 -11.40 22.93
C ASN A 138 -13.36 -9.94 22.74
N LEU A 139 -13.27 -9.41 21.54
CA LEU A 139 -13.69 -8.04 21.24
C LEU A 139 -15.18 -7.84 21.58
N ASN A 140 -15.51 -6.75 22.28
CA ASN A 140 -16.88 -6.39 22.59
C ASN A 140 -17.48 -5.54 21.47
N VAL A 141 -18.20 -6.17 20.56
CA VAL A 141 -18.97 -5.48 19.51
C VAL A 141 -20.39 -5.27 20.04
N ASP A 142 -20.53 -4.43 21.05
CA ASP A 142 -21.81 -4.03 21.63
C ASP A 142 -22.34 -2.73 21.02
N GLU A 143 -23.58 -2.38 21.36
CA GLU A 143 -24.25 -1.18 20.83
C GLU A 143 -23.49 0.12 21.13
N PRO A 144 -22.98 0.36 22.37
CA PRO A 144 -22.24 1.59 22.68
C PRO A 144 -20.94 1.72 21.86
N ASN A 145 -20.11 0.68 21.83
CA ASN A 145 -18.84 0.68 21.07
C ASN A 145 -19.10 0.85 19.58
N PHE A 146 -20.06 0.09 19.03
CA PHE A 146 -20.43 0.18 17.62
C PHE A 146 -20.90 1.59 17.24
N LYS A 147 -21.82 2.18 18.02
CA LYS A 147 -22.36 3.51 17.74
C LYS A 147 -21.27 4.59 17.80
N SER A 148 -20.41 4.51 18.84
CA SER A 148 -19.27 5.44 18.98
C SER A 148 -18.40 5.42 17.71
N GLU A 149 -17.93 4.25 17.31
CA GLU A 149 -16.97 4.17 16.20
C GLU A 149 -17.59 4.43 14.84
N ARG A 150 -18.82 4.00 14.62
CA ARG A 150 -19.58 4.37 13.43
C ARG A 150 -19.67 5.90 13.27
N ASP A 151 -19.96 6.62 14.35
CA ASP A 151 -20.08 8.07 14.31
C ASP A 151 -18.72 8.76 14.12
N VAL A 152 -17.63 8.19 14.67
CA VAL A 152 -16.24 8.62 14.40
C VAL A 152 -15.89 8.45 12.92
N VAL A 153 -16.12 7.29 12.33
CA VAL A 153 -15.83 7.02 10.90
C VAL A 153 -16.65 7.95 10.00
N LYS A 154 -17.91 8.23 10.36
CA LYS A 154 -18.73 9.21 9.62
C LYS A 154 -18.17 10.62 9.69
N GLU A 155 -17.64 11.02 10.85
CA GLU A 155 -17.02 12.35 10.98
C GLU A 155 -15.69 12.40 10.22
N GLU A 156 -14.90 11.34 10.26
CA GLU A 156 -13.70 11.22 9.44
C GLU A 156 -14.01 11.34 7.95
N PHE A 157 -15.07 10.69 7.47
CA PHE A 157 -15.54 10.86 6.09
C PHE A 157 -15.82 12.32 5.76
N ARG A 158 -16.52 13.05 6.65
CA ARG A 158 -16.81 14.48 6.45
C ARG A 158 -15.52 15.30 6.37
N LEU A 159 -14.58 15.06 7.28
CA LEU A 159 -13.34 15.82 7.34
C LEU A 159 -12.37 15.50 6.19
N ARG A 160 -12.13 14.22 5.91
CA ARG A 160 -11.14 13.81 4.90
C ARG A 160 -11.68 13.87 3.47
N ILE A 161 -12.97 13.57 3.28
CA ILE A 161 -13.56 13.45 1.95
C ILE A 161 -14.34 14.72 1.57
N LEU A 162 -15.29 15.16 2.38
CA LEU A 162 -16.15 16.28 1.99
C LEU A 162 -15.50 17.65 2.21
N SER A 163 -14.74 17.83 3.29
CA SER A 163 -14.09 19.12 3.60
C SER A 163 -12.78 19.33 2.84
N SER A 164 -12.13 18.26 2.39
CA SER A 164 -10.90 18.34 1.60
C SER A 164 -11.20 18.71 0.15
N PRO A 165 -10.54 19.72 -0.45
CA PRO A 165 -10.83 20.18 -1.81
C PRO A 165 -10.82 19.08 -2.88
N TYR A 166 -9.93 18.12 -2.76
CA TYR A 166 -9.79 16.98 -3.71
C TYR A 166 -10.16 15.64 -3.08
N GLY A 167 -10.76 15.65 -1.87
CA GLY A 167 -11.13 14.44 -1.14
C GLY A 167 -12.10 13.54 -1.91
N MET A 168 -13.09 14.13 -2.58
CA MET A 168 -14.01 13.38 -3.42
C MET A 168 -13.33 12.77 -4.65
N LEU A 169 -12.37 13.47 -5.27
CA LEU A 169 -11.64 12.95 -6.42
C LEU A 169 -10.86 11.69 -6.04
N PHE A 170 -10.00 11.81 -5.03
CA PHE A 170 -9.08 10.72 -4.64
C PHE A 170 -9.72 9.66 -3.76
N GLY A 171 -10.63 10.04 -2.87
CA GLY A 171 -11.23 9.13 -1.90
C GLY A 171 -12.55 8.51 -2.35
N GLN A 172 -13.11 8.89 -3.49
CA GLN A 172 -14.36 8.33 -3.99
C GLN A 172 -14.34 8.08 -5.50
N TYR A 173 -14.11 9.12 -6.32
CA TYR A 173 -14.31 9.02 -7.76
C TYR A 173 -13.24 8.21 -8.47
N LEU A 174 -11.99 8.26 -8.00
CA LEU A 174 -10.88 7.55 -8.63
C LEU A 174 -11.18 6.05 -8.77
N GLU A 175 -11.61 5.41 -7.70
CA GLU A 175 -11.96 3.99 -7.68
C GLU A 175 -13.32 3.71 -8.31
N LYS A 176 -14.35 4.44 -7.86
CA LYS A 176 -15.72 4.24 -8.29
C LYS A 176 -15.91 4.33 -9.80
N LEU A 177 -15.17 5.24 -10.47
CA LEU A 177 -15.27 5.45 -11.92
C LEU A 177 -14.26 4.60 -12.71
N SER A 178 -13.27 4.03 -12.06
CA SER A 178 -12.23 3.23 -12.70
C SER A 178 -12.50 1.74 -12.71
N PHE A 179 -13.24 1.22 -11.73
CA PHE A 179 -13.64 -0.19 -11.70
C PHE A 179 -15.10 -0.36 -12.08
N THR A 180 -15.40 -1.46 -12.78
CA THR A 180 -16.76 -1.76 -13.23
C THR A 180 -17.38 -2.91 -12.43
N THR A 181 -16.63 -3.97 -12.21
CA THR A 181 -17.12 -5.23 -11.65
C THR A 181 -16.50 -5.56 -10.30
N HIS A 182 -15.18 -5.38 -10.16
CA HIS A 182 -14.45 -5.75 -8.96
C HIS A 182 -14.87 -4.89 -7.77
N PRO A 183 -14.95 -5.44 -6.54
CA PRO A 183 -15.26 -4.68 -5.34
C PRO A 183 -14.32 -3.50 -5.03
N TYR A 184 -13.14 -3.43 -5.61
CA TYR A 184 -12.26 -2.26 -5.52
C TYR A 184 -12.91 -0.95 -6.01
N LYS A 185 -14.06 -1.01 -6.67
CA LYS A 185 -14.86 0.19 -6.98
C LYS A 185 -15.50 0.85 -5.74
N ARG A 186 -15.47 0.18 -4.59
CA ARG A 186 -16.03 0.70 -3.34
C ARG A 186 -14.91 1.32 -2.53
N PRO A 187 -14.94 2.63 -2.29
CA PRO A 187 -13.90 3.32 -1.52
C PRO A 187 -13.76 2.76 -0.10
N GLY A 188 -12.53 2.62 0.38
CA GLY A 188 -12.23 1.97 1.65
C GLY A 188 -12.85 2.63 2.87
N ILE A 189 -13.00 3.98 2.87
CA ILE A 189 -13.68 4.71 3.94
C ILE A 189 -15.20 4.48 3.95
N GLY A 190 -15.76 3.93 2.88
CA GLY A 190 -17.16 3.60 2.75
C GLY A 190 -18.05 4.72 2.25
N ASN A 191 -19.34 4.60 2.58
CA ASN A 191 -20.41 5.51 2.22
C ASN A 191 -21.23 5.88 3.46
N LEU A 192 -21.59 7.16 3.63
CA LEU A 192 -22.31 7.64 4.83
C LEU A 192 -23.67 6.97 5.03
N ASP A 193 -24.40 6.69 3.95
CA ASP A 193 -25.73 6.06 4.04
C ASP A 193 -25.61 4.61 4.46
N GLU A 194 -24.66 3.87 3.87
CA GLU A 194 -24.41 2.46 4.21
C GLU A 194 -23.87 2.31 5.63
N LEU A 195 -22.95 3.19 6.07
CA LEU A 195 -22.50 3.25 7.47
C LEU A 195 -23.65 3.56 8.43
N SER A 196 -24.56 4.46 8.05
CA SER A 196 -25.72 4.81 8.88
C SER A 196 -26.74 3.69 8.99
N ALA A 197 -26.87 2.84 7.95
CA ALA A 197 -27.73 1.67 7.92
C ALA A 197 -27.13 0.43 8.61
N ALA A 198 -25.84 0.48 8.98
CA ALA A 198 -25.13 -0.63 9.61
C ALA A 198 -25.62 -0.89 11.05
N THR A 199 -25.59 -2.16 11.46
CA THR A 199 -26.07 -2.62 12.78
C THR A 199 -24.96 -3.33 13.54
N PRO A 200 -25.03 -3.43 14.89
CA PRO A 200 -24.11 -4.25 15.68
C PRO A 200 -24.10 -5.72 15.27
N LYS A 201 -25.24 -6.24 14.77
CA LYS A 201 -25.31 -7.60 14.26
C LYS A 201 -24.43 -7.79 13.03
N ASP A 202 -24.51 -6.86 12.06
CA ASP A 202 -23.66 -6.90 10.86
C ASP A 202 -22.17 -6.89 11.24
N ALA A 203 -21.81 -6.04 12.22
CA ALA A 203 -20.44 -5.96 12.73
C ALA A 203 -20.01 -7.27 13.42
N ASN A 204 -20.83 -7.84 14.28
CA ASN A 204 -20.53 -9.14 14.90
C ASN A 204 -20.37 -10.28 13.88
N ASP A 205 -21.19 -10.28 12.83
CA ASP A 205 -21.10 -11.29 11.78
C ASP A 205 -19.79 -11.13 10.99
N PHE A 206 -19.37 -9.88 10.69
CA PHE A 206 -18.10 -9.57 10.03
C PHE A 206 -16.90 -9.98 10.88
N TYR A 207 -16.93 -9.67 12.19
CA TYR A 207 -15.87 -10.07 13.13
C TYR A 207 -15.68 -11.58 13.15
N LYS A 208 -16.75 -12.34 13.38
CA LYS A 208 -16.72 -13.80 13.42
C LYS A 208 -16.24 -14.44 12.13
N LEU A 209 -16.50 -13.77 10.99
CA LEU A 209 -16.16 -14.28 9.68
C LEU A 209 -14.69 -14.09 9.33
N TYR A 210 -14.13 -12.94 9.65
CA TYR A 210 -12.81 -12.52 9.14
C TYR A 210 -11.73 -12.41 10.21
N TYR A 211 -12.07 -12.03 11.47
CA TYR A 211 -11.10 -11.85 12.56
C TYR A 211 -10.86 -13.16 13.28
N ARG A 212 -10.11 -14.05 12.63
CA ARG A 212 -9.91 -15.41 13.09
C ARG A 212 -8.49 -15.87 12.81
N PRO A 213 -7.93 -16.80 13.62
CA PRO A 213 -6.53 -17.18 13.51
C PRO A 213 -6.15 -17.72 12.13
N ASP A 214 -7.00 -18.51 11.47
CA ASP A 214 -6.73 -19.07 10.16
C ASP A 214 -6.86 -18.05 8.99
N ASN A 215 -7.17 -16.78 9.32
CA ASN A 215 -7.18 -15.63 8.43
C ASN A 215 -6.10 -14.60 8.77
N ALA A 216 -5.22 -14.89 9.71
CA ALA A 216 -4.29 -13.93 10.27
C ALA A 216 -2.83 -14.35 10.16
N TYR A 217 -1.96 -13.34 10.20
CA TYR A 217 -0.52 -13.47 10.44
C TYR A 217 -0.17 -12.69 11.71
N LEU A 218 0.64 -13.28 12.55
CA LEU A 218 1.37 -12.60 13.61
C LEU A 218 2.81 -12.44 13.16
N ILE A 219 3.25 -11.20 12.97
CA ILE A 219 4.60 -10.86 12.52
C ILE A 219 5.31 -10.12 13.65
N VAL A 220 6.42 -10.66 14.14
CA VAL A 220 7.19 -10.06 15.25
C VAL A 220 8.64 -9.89 14.84
N VAL A 221 9.12 -8.65 14.94
CA VAL A 221 10.50 -8.29 14.61
C VAL A 221 11.11 -7.54 15.78
N GLY A 222 12.29 -7.97 16.24
CA GLY A 222 13.02 -7.24 17.25
C GLY A 222 13.78 -8.08 18.26
N ASN A 223 13.98 -7.51 19.45
CA ASN A 223 14.78 -8.10 20.51
C ASN A 223 13.93 -9.06 21.35
N PHE A 224 14.06 -10.35 21.09
CA PHE A 224 13.43 -11.42 21.87
C PHE A 224 14.23 -12.72 21.74
N GLU A 225 14.06 -13.62 22.71
CA GLU A 225 14.56 -14.99 22.61
C GLU A 225 13.53 -15.86 21.88
N GLN A 226 13.93 -16.50 20.78
CA GLN A 226 13.03 -17.25 19.92
C GLN A 226 12.23 -18.34 20.64
N SER A 227 12.89 -19.11 21.51
CA SER A 227 12.22 -20.17 22.28
C SER A 227 11.16 -19.63 23.23
N GLN A 228 11.42 -18.47 23.83
CA GLN A 228 10.48 -17.80 24.72
C GLN A 228 9.29 -17.22 23.94
N PHE A 229 9.56 -16.58 22.81
CA PHE A 229 8.53 -16.10 21.90
C PHE A 229 7.61 -17.24 21.42
N ASP A 230 8.21 -18.37 21.03
CA ASP A 230 7.45 -19.55 20.60
C ASP A 230 6.54 -20.07 21.74
N ALA A 231 7.05 -20.14 22.96
CA ALA A 231 6.27 -20.56 24.13
C ALA A 231 5.11 -19.60 24.44
N TRP A 232 5.32 -18.30 24.37
CA TRP A 232 4.25 -17.29 24.56
C TRP A 232 3.21 -17.36 23.45
N THR A 233 3.64 -17.53 22.20
CA THR A 233 2.73 -17.66 21.07
C THR A 233 1.84 -18.92 21.23
N ASP A 234 2.39 -20.06 21.63
CA ASP A 234 1.64 -21.26 21.91
C ASP A 234 0.70 -21.10 23.10
N LYS A 235 1.14 -20.39 24.15
CA LYS A 235 0.35 -20.12 25.35
C LYS A 235 -0.88 -19.26 25.08
N TYR A 236 -0.74 -18.20 24.28
CA TYR A 236 -1.80 -17.21 24.06
C TYR A 236 -2.62 -17.50 22.81
N PHE A 237 -1.99 -17.67 21.67
CA PHE A 237 -2.66 -17.87 20.39
C PHE A 237 -2.97 -19.35 20.11
N GLY A 238 -2.14 -20.28 20.57
CA GLY A 238 -2.35 -21.72 20.33
C GLY A 238 -3.61 -22.28 20.99
N ARG A 239 -4.14 -21.61 22.02
CA ARG A 239 -5.39 -21.98 22.73
C ARG A 239 -6.65 -21.50 22.03
N ILE A 240 -6.53 -20.61 21.08
CA ILE A 240 -7.67 -20.11 20.30
C ILE A 240 -8.16 -21.24 19.41
N ALA A 241 -9.43 -21.59 19.56
CA ALA A 241 -10.03 -22.64 18.75
C ALA A 241 -10.05 -22.22 17.27
N LYS A 242 -9.78 -23.18 16.38
CA LYS A 242 -9.96 -22.96 14.95
C LYS A 242 -11.47 -22.84 14.66
N PRO A 243 -11.93 -21.69 14.12
CA PRO A 243 -13.33 -21.55 13.78
C PRO A 243 -13.75 -22.52 12.66
N SER A 244 -15.01 -22.92 12.68
CA SER A 244 -15.60 -23.71 11.60
C SER A 244 -16.00 -22.84 10.40
N GLY A 245 -16.22 -23.46 9.25
CA GLY A 245 -16.67 -22.81 8.03
C GLY A 245 -15.56 -22.18 7.20
N SER A 246 -15.84 -21.97 5.92
CA SER A 246 -14.94 -21.32 4.98
C SER A 246 -15.04 -19.80 5.07
N ILE A 247 -13.94 -19.13 4.83
CA ILE A 247 -13.90 -17.67 4.71
C ILE A 247 -14.25 -17.32 3.26
N PRO A 248 -15.28 -16.50 3.01
CA PRO A 248 -15.59 -16.03 1.68
C PRO A 248 -14.39 -15.28 1.08
N ARG A 249 -14.18 -15.44 -0.21
CA ARG A 249 -13.17 -14.71 -0.95
C ARG A 249 -13.76 -14.09 -2.19
N VAL A 250 -13.32 -12.89 -2.49
CA VAL A 250 -13.68 -12.24 -3.77
C VAL A 250 -13.10 -13.08 -4.89
N SER A 251 -13.96 -13.54 -5.79
CA SER A 251 -13.59 -14.32 -7.00
C SER A 251 -13.83 -13.55 -8.29
N LEU A 252 -14.31 -12.31 -8.19
CA LEU A 252 -14.56 -11.45 -9.34
C LEU A 252 -13.25 -10.92 -9.89
N THR A 253 -13.15 -10.91 -11.22
CA THR A 253 -12.02 -10.31 -11.93
C THR A 253 -12.49 -9.07 -12.66
N GLU A 254 -11.77 -7.96 -12.50
CA GLU A 254 -12.04 -6.76 -13.30
C GLU A 254 -11.74 -7.05 -14.77
N PRO A 255 -12.71 -6.86 -15.70
CA PRO A 255 -12.49 -7.07 -17.12
C PRO A 255 -11.49 -6.05 -17.68
N ASP A 256 -10.84 -6.42 -18.79
CA ASP A 256 -10.05 -5.45 -19.55
C ASP A 256 -10.98 -4.43 -20.21
N ARG A 257 -10.58 -3.18 -20.19
CA ARG A 257 -11.34 -2.12 -20.86
C ARG A 257 -11.16 -2.22 -22.36
N THR A 258 -12.22 -1.95 -23.11
CA THR A 258 -12.26 -2.04 -24.57
C THR A 258 -12.32 -0.67 -25.25
N GLU A 259 -12.66 0.38 -24.47
CA GLU A 259 -12.80 1.76 -24.95
C GLU A 259 -12.41 2.75 -23.84
N GLU A 260 -12.08 3.98 -24.23
CA GLU A 260 -11.87 5.10 -23.30
C GLU A 260 -13.19 5.50 -22.65
N MET A 261 -13.14 5.73 -21.34
CA MET A 261 -14.26 6.32 -20.58
C MET A 261 -13.90 7.74 -20.13
N ARG A 262 -14.89 8.63 -20.10
CA ARG A 262 -14.70 10.02 -19.68
C ARG A 262 -15.80 10.44 -18.70
N HIS A 263 -15.40 11.09 -17.64
CA HIS A 263 -16.31 11.57 -16.62
C HIS A 263 -16.03 13.05 -16.29
N MET A 264 -17.08 13.80 -16.11
CA MET A 264 -17.04 15.14 -15.53
C MET A 264 -17.65 15.07 -14.14
N THR A 265 -16.89 15.47 -13.14
CA THR A 265 -17.32 15.47 -11.74
C THR A 265 -17.09 16.85 -11.13
N THR A 266 -17.87 17.19 -10.11
CA THR A 266 -17.81 18.50 -9.48
C THR A 266 -17.89 18.39 -7.95
N ALA A 267 -17.35 19.39 -7.26
CA ALA A 267 -17.57 19.62 -5.82
C ALA A 267 -17.55 21.12 -5.50
N PRO A 268 -18.19 21.54 -4.41
CA PRO A 268 -18.37 22.97 -4.11
C PRO A 268 -17.07 23.68 -3.68
N ASN A 269 -16.10 22.94 -3.17
CA ASN A 269 -14.89 23.50 -2.54
C ASN A 269 -13.60 23.27 -3.37
N VAL A 270 -13.71 23.11 -4.69
CA VAL A 270 -12.56 22.88 -5.60
C VAL A 270 -11.94 24.23 -5.98
N PRO A 271 -10.73 24.58 -5.49
CA PRO A 271 -10.11 25.87 -5.78
C PRO A 271 -9.62 25.98 -7.22
N PHE A 272 -9.13 24.88 -7.79
CA PHE A 272 -8.62 24.81 -9.16
C PHE A 272 -9.04 23.50 -9.83
N PRO A 273 -9.31 23.50 -11.14
CA PRO A 273 -9.63 22.27 -11.85
C PRO A 273 -8.52 21.23 -11.71
N ALA A 274 -8.92 19.96 -11.63
CA ALA A 274 -8.00 18.84 -11.65
C ALA A 274 -8.41 17.83 -12.71
N VAL A 275 -7.46 17.00 -13.14
CA VAL A 275 -7.70 15.84 -13.98
C VAL A 275 -7.01 14.63 -13.38
N ALA A 276 -7.69 13.49 -13.37
CA ALA A 276 -7.09 12.19 -13.14
C ALA A 276 -7.28 11.32 -14.39
N ILE A 277 -6.23 10.59 -14.78
CA ILE A 277 -6.25 9.68 -15.91
C ILE A 277 -5.82 8.31 -15.40
N THR A 278 -6.75 7.36 -15.35
CA THR A 278 -6.52 6.04 -14.77
C THR A 278 -6.42 4.94 -15.81
N TYR A 279 -5.63 3.93 -15.49
CA TYR A 279 -5.44 2.70 -16.26
C TYR A 279 -5.47 1.51 -15.30
N LEU A 280 -5.94 0.34 -15.75
CA LEU A 280 -5.86 -0.87 -14.94
C LEU A 280 -4.40 -1.32 -14.81
N ALA A 281 -3.98 -1.56 -13.58
CA ALA A 281 -2.68 -2.12 -13.26
C ALA A 281 -2.67 -3.66 -13.33
N PRO A 282 -1.50 -4.29 -13.51
CA PRO A 282 -1.40 -5.72 -13.28
C PRO A 282 -1.52 -6.06 -11.78
N PRO A 283 -1.90 -7.31 -11.45
CA PRO A 283 -1.83 -7.82 -10.08
C PRO A 283 -0.41 -7.73 -9.50
N SER A 284 -0.31 -7.64 -8.19
CA SER A 284 0.95 -7.47 -7.44
C SER A 284 2.04 -8.50 -7.76
N LYS A 285 1.65 -9.74 -8.07
CA LYS A 285 2.57 -10.83 -8.45
C LYS A 285 3.11 -10.75 -9.87
N SER A 286 2.71 -9.73 -10.64
CA SER A 286 3.20 -9.56 -12.01
C SER A 286 4.69 -9.19 -12.04
N ALA A 287 5.42 -9.83 -12.95
CA ALA A 287 6.82 -9.50 -13.22
C ALA A 287 7.02 -8.06 -13.76
N ASP A 288 5.96 -7.38 -14.15
CA ASP A 288 6.00 -6.00 -14.66
C ASP A 288 6.03 -4.95 -13.53
N VAL A 289 5.66 -5.31 -12.30
CA VAL A 289 5.56 -4.38 -11.16
C VAL A 289 6.89 -3.64 -10.88
N PRO A 290 8.06 -4.27 -10.84
CA PRO A 290 9.32 -3.55 -10.64
C PRO A 290 9.59 -2.48 -11.70
N ALA A 291 9.26 -2.74 -12.97
CA ALA A 291 9.43 -1.77 -14.05
C ALA A 291 8.44 -0.60 -13.94
N LEU A 292 7.20 -0.85 -13.48
CA LEU A 292 6.20 0.19 -13.22
C LEU A 292 6.62 1.09 -12.04
N ARG A 293 7.18 0.54 -10.96
CA ARG A 293 7.72 1.32 -9.84
C ARG A 293 8.91 2.21 -10.26
N ILE A 294 9.77 1.72 -11.14
CA ILE A 294 10.84 2.52 -11.74
C ILE A 294 10.25 3.65 -12.61
N ALA A 295 9.24 3.36 -13.43
CA ALA A 295 8.57 4.36 -14.25
C ALA A 295 7.93 5.46 -13.38
N GLU A 296 7.26 5.08 -12.29
CA GLU A 296 6.70 6.00 -11.30
C GLU A 296 7.77 6.94 -10.73
N THR A 297 8.91 6.39 -10.32
CA THR A 297 10.01 7.18 -9.79
C THR A 297 10.57 8.19 -10.82
N ILE A 298 10.70 7.78 -12.07
CA ILE A 298 11.18 8.68 -13.15
C ILE A 298 10.15 9.79 -13.43
N LEU A 299 8.87 9.46 -13.41
CA LEU A 299 7.80 10.39 -13.75
C LEU A 299 7.48 11.36 -12.63
N SER A 300 7.55 10.94 -11.36
CA SER A 300 6.95 11.71 -10.26
C SER A 300 7.80 11.90 -9.02
N ASN A 301 8.95 11.22 -8.86
CA ASN A 301 9.69 11.31 -7.60
C ASN A 301 10.64 12.51 -7.55
N GLY A 302 10.20 13.55 -6.82
CA GLY A 302 10.96 14.76 -6.57
C GLY A 302 10.96 15.75 -7.74
N GLU A 303 11.53 16.94 -7.51
CA GLU A 303 11.51 18.06 -8.44
C GLU A 303 12.21 17.79 -9.78
N SER A 304 13.10 16.82 -9.83
CA SER A 304 13.79 16.41 -11.06
C SER A 304 13.04 15.36 -11.87
N SER A 305 11.84 14.99 -11.46
CA SER A 305 10.94 14.08 -12.19
C SER A 305 10.39 14.73 -13.46
N ARG A 306 9.98 13.89 -14.43
CA ARG A 306 9.55 14.41 -15.73
C ARG A 306 8.28 15.26 -15.65
N LEU A 307 7.29 14.85 -14.85
CA LEU A 307 6.03 15.57 -14.71
C LEU A 307 6.23 16.91 -14.02
N TYR A 308 6.99 16.93 -12.90
CA TYR A 308 7.30 18.18 -12.23
C TYR A 308 8.04 19.15 -13.16
N GLN A 309 9.11 18.69 -13.79
CA GLN A 309 9.91 19.52 -14.70
C GLN A 309 9.13 20.05 -15.89
N SER A 310 8.18 19.25 -16.42
CA SER A 310 7.42 19.65 -17.60
C SER A 310 6.23 20.55 -17.23
N LEU A 311 5.32 20.09 -16.35
CA LEU A 311 4.03 20.74 -16.12
C LEU A 311 4.13 21.84 -15.06
N VAL A 312 4.94 21.63 -14.00
CA VAL A 312 5.04 22.57 -12.88
C VAL A 312 6.10 23.61 -13.15
N TYR A 313 7.35 23.19 -13.40
CA TYR A 313 8.47 24.13 -13.49
C TYR A 313 8.55 24.89 -14.82
N LYS A 314 8.50 24.19 -15.97
CA LYS A 314 8.71 24.81 -17.30
C LYS A 314 7.46 25.44 -17.87
N GLN A 315 6.35 24.70 -17.90
CA GLN A 315 5.10 25.17 -18.50
C GLN A 315 4.24 26.00 -17.53
N GLN A 316 4.42 25.81 -16.22
CA GLN A 316 3.68 26.50 -15.16
C GLN A 316 2.15 26.39 -15.32
N ILE A 317 1.69 25.24 -15.84
CA ILE A 317 0.27 24.96 -16.07
C ILE A 317 -0.37 24.17 -14.92
N ALA A 318 0.45 23.55 -14.08
CA ALA A 318 0.00 22.78 -12.93
C ALA A 318 0.69 23.23 -11.65
N GLN A 319 -0.04 23.26 -10.53
CA GLN A 319 0.52 23.38 -9.19
C GLN A 319 1.14 22.05 -8.76
N GLU A 320 0.51 20.94 -9.17
CA GLU A 320 0.93 19.59 -8.88
C GLU A 320 0.65 18.70 -10.10
N ALA A 321 1.57 17.78 -10.38
CA ALA A 321 1.41 16.75 -11.41
C ALA A 321 2.20 15.52 -11.00
N ALA A 322 1.53 14.37 -10.96
CA ALA A 322 2.16 13.11 -10.58
C ALA A 322 1.58 11.91 -11.33
N PHE A 323 2.32 10.82 -11.27
CA PHE A 323 1.92 9.47 -11.63
C PHE A 323 2.08 8.58 -10.40
N SER A 324 1.10 7.73 -10.14
CA SER A 324 1.12 6.79 -9.03
C SER A 324 0.64 5.41 -9.46
N GLY A 325 1.27 4.38 -8.88
CA GLY A 325 0.91 2.98 -9.07
C GLY A 325 0.28 2.40 -7.80
N ASP A 326 -1.04 2.28 -7.78
CA ASP A 326 -1.80 1.57 -6.76
C ASP A 326 -1.89 0.09 -7.14
N ILE A 327 -0.86 -0.67 -6.76
CA ILE A 327 -0.72 -2.09 -7.06
C ILE A 327 -1.39 -2.89 -5.94
N ARG A 328 -2.39 -3.70 -6.32
CA ARG A 328 -3.22 -4.52 -5.42
C ARG A 328 -3.02 -6.01 -5.68
N VAL A 329 -3.61 -6.87 -4.86
CA VAL A 329 -3.55 -8.33 -5.04
C VAL A 329 -4.14 -8.73 -6.39
N ASP A 330 -5.27 -8.15 -6.76
CA ASP A 330 -5.87 -8.24 -8.09
C ASP A 330 -5.48 -7.04 -8.95
N LYS A 331 -6.15 -6.78 -10.10
CA LYS A 331 -5.88 -5.62 -10.92
C LYS A 331 -6.14 -4.34 -10.14
N GLY A 332 -5.11 -3.54 -9.89
CA GLY A 332 -5.17 -2.23 -9.26
C GLY A 332 -5.30 -1.10 -10.28
N LEU A 333 -4.79 0.08 -9.92
CA LEU A 333 -4.80 1.27 -10.77
C LEU A 333 -3.40 1.82 -11.00
N LEU A 334 -3.17 2.34 -12.20
CA LEU A 334 -2.08 3.24 -12.54
C LEU A 334 -2.72 4.57 -12.92
N TYR A 335 -2.34 5.67 -12.28
CA TYR A 335 -3.01 6.92 -12.58
C TYR A 335 -2.07 8.12 -12.61
N PHE A 336 -2.29 8.97 -13.59
CA PHE A 336 -1.76 10.32 -13.63
C PHE A 336 -2.78 11.27 -13.04
N TYR A 337 -2.32 12.30 -12.37
CA TYR A 337 -3.18 13.43 -12.00
C TYR A 337 -2.43 14.74 -12.11
N ALA A 338 -3.17 15.81 -12.28
CA ALA A 338 -2.64 17.17 -12.18
C ALA A 338 -3.72 18.12 -11.65
N ILE A 339 -3.27 19.11 -10.87
CA ILE A 339 -4.07 20.21 -10.35
C ILE A 339 -3.62 21.48 -11.09
N ALA A 340 -4.58 22.23 -11.64
CA ALA A 340 -4.28 23.38 -12.48
C ALA A 340 -3.66 24.54 -11.71
N SER A 341 -2.77 25.29 -12.38
CA SER A 341 -2.44 26.64 -11.97
C SER A 341 -3.61 27.59 -12.27
N GLU A 342 -3.58 28.78 -11.67
CA GLU A 342 -4.60 29.83 -11.89
C GLU A 342 -4.81 30.10 -13.40
N GLY A 343 -6.08 30.17 -13.80
CA GLY A 343 -6.47 30.42 -15.19
C GLY A 343 -6.25 29.26 -16.18
N LYS A 344 -5.82 28.09 -15.70
CA LYS A 344 -5.66 26.87 -16.52
C LYS A 344 -6.85 25.93 -16.35
N THR A 345 -7.10 25.11 -17.37
CA THR A 345 -8.24 24.21 -17.45
C THR A 345 -7.81 22.74 -17.43
N ALA A 346 -8.73 21.84 -17.11
CA ALA A 346 -8.44 20.39 -17.00
C ALA A 346 -8.01 19.76 -18.35
N ASP A 347 -8.53 20.24 -19.49
CA ASP A 347 -8.15 19.78 -20.81
C ASP A 347 -6.69 20.12 -21.19
N VAL A 348 -6.21 21.30 -20.75
CA VAL A 348 -4.79 21.68 -20.92
C VAL A 348 -3.89 20.71 -20.14
N LEU A 349 -4.28 20.35 -18.91
CA LEU A 349 -3.54 19.39 -18.08
C LEU A 349 -3.58 17.98 -18.67
N GLU A 350 -4.76 17.51 -19.11
CA GLU A 350 -4.89 16.20 -19.77
C GLU A 350 -3.93 16.09 -20.94
N LYS A 351 -3.99 17.09 -21.83
CA LYS A 351 -3.12 17.10 -23.00
C LYS A 351 -1.64 17.02 -22.60
N ALA A 352 -1.22 17.80 -21.62
CA ALA A 352 0.18 17.82 -21.20
C ALA A 352 0.61 16.49 -20.53
N LEU A 353 -0.25 15.87 -19.73
CA LEU A 353 0.01 14.54 -19.15
C LEU A 353 0.14 13.46 -20.23
N LEU A 354 -0.75 13.47 -21.23
CA LEU A 354 -0.72 12.53 -22.35
C LEU A 354 0.49 12.78 -23.27
N ASP A 355 0.91 14.03 -23.46
CA ASP A 355 2.12 14.37 -24.21
C ASP A 355 3.38 13.80 -23.49
N GLU A 356 3.48 13.89 -22.15
CA GLU A 356 4.59 13.29 -21.39
C GLU A 356 4.55 11.76 -21.43
N LEU A 357 3.37 11.16 -21.34
CA LEU A 357 3.19 9.73 -21.54
C LEU A 357 3.66 9.28 -22.92
N ALA A 358 3.26 9.99 -23.97
CA ALA A 358 3.67 9.70 -25.35
C ALA A 358 5.18 9.79 -25.52
N LYS A 359 5.85 10.74 -24.87
CA LYS A 359 7.32 10.88 -24.90
C LYS A 359 8.03 9.63 -24.35
N ILE A 360 7.61 9.11 -23.18
CA ILE A 360 8.24 7.92 -22.59
C ILE A 360 7.90 6.63 -23.38
N GLN A 361 6.75 6.57 -24.04
CA GLN A 361 6.40 5.49 -24.94
C GLN A 361 7.19 5.50 -26.24
N LYS A 362 7.41 6.69 -26.83
CA LYS A 362 8.11 6.86 -28.10
C LYS A 362 9.62 6.71 -27.93
N SER A 363 10.19 7.34 -26.92
CA SER A 363 11.63 7.39 -26.68
C SER A 363 11.96 6.73 -25.34
N PRO A 364 12.86 5.74 -25.29
CA PRO A 364 13.27 5.11 -24.04
C PRO A 364 13.81 6.15 -23.05
N VAL A 365 13.71 5.82 -21.76
CA VAL A 365 14.38 6.58 -20.70
C VAL A 365 15.89 6.46 -20.87
N THR A 366 16.64 7.48 -20.45
CA THR A 366 18.11 7.43 -20.50
C THR A 366 18.67 6.44 -19.46
N ALA A 367 19.88 5.95 -19.69
CA ALA A 367 20.57 5.12 -18.70
C ALA A 367 20.75 5.83 -17.34
N ASN A 368 20.96 7.17 -17.38
CA ASN A 368 21.11 7.97 -16.17
C ASN A 368 19.77 8.09 -15.38
N GLU A 369 18.65 8.31 -16.07
CA GLU A 369 17.32 8.32 -15.42
C GLU A 369 17.03 6.97 -14.75
N LEU A 370 17.29 5.86 -15.47
CA LEU A 370 17.11 4.52 -14.92
C LEU A 370 17.99 4.27 -13.70
N ALA A 371 19.29 4.61 -13.79
CA ALA A 371 20.24 4.42 -12.69
C ALA A 371 19.84 5.27 -11.47
N LYS A 372 19.44 6.53 -11.68
CA LYS A 372 18.95 7.41 -10.62
C LYS A 372 17.71 6.83 -9.94
N ALA A 373 16.69 6.42 -10.71
CA ALA A 373 15.46 5.87 -10.17
C ALA A 373 15.68 4.58 -9.37
N LYS A 374 16.54 3.67 -9.87
CA LYS A 374 16.95 2.48 -9.12
C LYS A 374 17.61 2.85 -7.80
N ASN A 375 18.58 3.76 -7.82
CA ASN A 375 19.30 4.16 -6.60
C ASN A 375 18.34 4.77 -5.58
N GLN A 376 17.42 5.65 -6.01
CA GLN A 376 16.42 6.25 -5.13
C GLN A 376 15.53 5.18 -4.47
N LEU A 377 14.99 4.24 -5.25
CA LEU A 377 14.12 3.18 -4.72
C LEU A 377 14.87 2.23 -3.79
N ILE A 378 16.08 1.80 -4.18
CA ILE A 378 16.89 0.88 -3.37
C ILE A 378 17.30 1.54 -2.06
N THR A 379 17.78 2.80 -2.12
CA THR A 379 18.16 3.55 -0.91
C THR A 379 16.96 3.71 0.03
N ARG A 380 15.82 4.12 -0.49
CA ARG A 380 14.59 4.23 0.29
C ARG A 380 14.19 2.90 0.94
N THR A 381 14.19 1.80 0.17
CA THR A 381 13.88 0.47 0.69
C THR A 381 14.83 0.02 1.79
N LEU A 382 16.12 0.35 1.68
CA LEU A 382 17.12 0.05 2.71
C LEU A 382 16.89 0.89 3.98
N GLN A 383 16.65 2.20 3.81
CA GLN A 383 16.35 3.10 4.93
C GLN A 383 15.08 2.69 5.68
N GLU A 384 14.02 2.33 4.97
CA GLU A 384 12.78 1.80 5.57
C GLU A 384 13.05 0.55 6.42
N ARG A 385 14.07 -0.25 6.12
CA ARG A 385 14.44 -1.48 6.84
C ARG A 385 15.53 -1.29 7.91
N GLU A 386 15.88 -0.07 8.26
CA GLU A 386 16.86 0.17 9.34
C GLU A 386 16.28 -0.13 10.72
N THR A 387 14.97 0.10 10.93
CA THR A 387 14.28 -0.15 12.21
C THR A 387 13.61 -1.53 12.24
N ASN A 388 13.32 -2.02 13.45
CA ASN A 388 12.55 -3.25 13.65
C ASN A 388 11.15 -3.13 13.03
N ASP A 389 10.51 -1.99 13.22
CA ASP A 389 9.20 -1.68 12.62
C ASP A 389 9.24 -1.65 11.09
N GLY A 390 10.22 -0.98 10.50
CA GLY A 390 10.38 -0.95 9.06
C GLY A 390 10.65 -2.33 8.44
N LYS A 391 11.35 -3.23 9.15
CA LYS A 391 11.50 -4.63 8.74
C LYS A 391 10.17 -5.38 8.84
N ALA A 392 9.39 -5.15 9.91
CA ALA A 392 8.07 -5.76 10.09
C ALA A 392 7.11 -5.33 8.97
N ILE A 393 7.04 -4.03 8.64
CA ILE A 393 6.25 -3.50 7.51
C ILE A 393 6.68 -4.12 6.17
N ALA A 394 7.99 -4.29 5.94
CA ALA A 394 8.48 -4.88 4.70
C ALA A 394 8.09 -6.36 4.57
N ILE A 395 8.14 -7.13 5.67
CA ILE A 395 7.68 -8.52 5.73
C ILE A 395 6.17 -8.59 5.54
N GLU A 396 5.41 -7.72 6.19
CA GLU A 396 3.96 -7.62 6.06
C GLU A 396 3.53 -7.36 4.61
N ARG A 397 4.14 -6.37 3.94
CA ARG A 397 3.90 -6.11 2.51
C ARG A 397 4.20 -7.33 1.64
N SER A 398 5.25 -8.07 1.96
CA SER A 398 5.58 -9.31 1.25
C SER A 398 4.53 -10.40 1.45
N VAL A 399 3.98 -10.52 2.66
CA VAL A 399 2.84 -11.41 2.95
C VAL A 399 1.59 -10.95 2.19
N ALA A 400 1.25 -9.67 2.28
CA ALA A 400 0.04 -9.11 1.69
C ALA A 400 0.00 -9.30 0.17
N TYR A 401 1.06 -8.91 -0.51
CA TYR A 401 1.07 -8.84 -1.97
C TYR A 401 1.65 -10.09 -2.64
N MET A 402 2.55 -10.82 -1.98
CA MET A 402 3.21 -11.99 -2.56
C MET A 402 2.78 -13.32 -1.92
N SER A 403 2.07 -13.26 -0.77
CA SER A 403 1.71 -14.42 0.05
C SER A 403 2.93 -15.21 0.57
N ASP A 404 4.10 -14.56 0.63
CA ASP A 404 5.36 -15.14 1.06
C ASP A 404 6.18 -14.10 1.84
N PRO A 405 6.43 -14.30 3.13
CA PRO A 405 7.23 -13.38 3.93
C PRO A 405 8.69 -13.25 3.42
N ASN A 406 9.23 -14.29 2.76
CA ASN A 406 10.59 -14.26 2.23
C ASN A 406 10.74 -13.45 0.92
N ALA A 407 9.64 -13.04 0.29
CA ALA A 407 9.70 -12.19 -0.91
C ALA A 407 10.42 -10.86 -0.65
N VAL A 408 10.44 -10.39 0.60
CA VAL A 408 11.22 -9.22 1.06
C VAL A 408 12.73 -9.35 0.73
N ASN A 409 13.25 -10.56 0.65
CA ASN A 409 14.66 -10.82 0.36
C ASN A 409 15.01 -10.74 -1.14
N THR A 410 14.03 -10.64 -2.02
CA THR A 410 14.22 -10.64 -3.48
C THR A 410 13.71 -9.40 -4.20
N ASP A 411 12.95 -8.54 -3.53
CA ASP A 411 12.32 -7.36 -4.14
C ASP A 411 13.34 -6.35 -4.70
N ILE A 412 14.43 -6.07 -3.97
CA ILE A 412 15.51 -5.20 -4.44
C ILE A 412 16.20 -5.79 -5.66
N GLN A 413 16.40 -7.11 -5.69
CA GLN A 413 16.96 -7.77 -6.88
C GLN A 413 16.02 -7.60 -8.09
N GLY A 414 14.71 -7.62 -7.87
CA GLY A 414 13.72 -7.31 -8.90
C GLY A 414 13.93 -5.92 -9.51
N LEU A 415 14.11 -4.89 -8.66
CA LEU A 415 14.39 -3.53 -9.10
C LEU A 415 15.74 -3.43 -9.85
N GLN A 416 16.79 -4.09 -9.35
CA GLN A 416 18.12 -4.07 -9.97
C GLN A 416 18.12 -4.65 -11.39
N LYS A 417 17.31 -5.65 -11.67
CA LYS A 417 17.22 -6.32 -12.98
C LYS A 417 16.48 -5.50 -14.05
N VAL A 418 15.67 -4.52 -13.67
CA VAL A 418 14.89 -3.71 -14.63
C VAL A 418 15.82 -3.04 -15.65
N THR A 419 15.47 -3.12 -16.91
CA THR A 419 16.20 -2.48 -18.02
C THR A 419 15.43 -1.27 -18.57
N VAL A 420 16.10 -0.45 -19.37
CA VAL A 420 15.46 0.65 -20.13
C VAL A 420 14.34 0.12 -21.01
N ALA A 421 14.55 -1.05 -21.64
CA ALA A 421 13.55 -1.69 -22.49
C ALA A 421 12.33 -2.15 -21.70
N ASP A 422 12.50 -2.61 -20.45
CA ASP A 422 11.38 -3.01 -19.59
C ASP A 422 10.50 -1.83 -19.23
N VAL A 423 11.11 -0.68 -18.87
CA VAL A 423 10.35 0.55 -18.60
C VAL A 423 9.52 0.95 -19.82
N GLN A 424 10.13 1.00 -21.01
CA GLN A 424 9.40 1.35 -22.23
C GLN A 424 8.28 0.33 -22.55
N ARG A 425 8.56 -0.95 -22.36
CA ARG A 425 7.61 -2.03 -22.61
C ARG A 425 6.36 -1.90 -21.73
N VAL A 426 6.52 -1.68 -20.44
CA VAL A 426 5.36 -1.53 -19.52
C VAL A 426 4.59 -0.25 -19.82
N MET A 427 5.25 0.86 -20.16
CA MET A 427 4.58 2.09 -20.56
C MET A 427 3.75 1.94 -21.85
N LYS A 428 4.18 1.11 -22.80
CA LYS A 428 3.39 0.79 -24.00
C LYS A 428 2.27 -0.20 -23.71
N LYS A 429 2.51 -1.17 -22.81
CA LYS A 429 1.58 -2.27 -22.53
C LYS A 429 0.33 -1.81 -21.80
N TYR A 430 0.50 -1.03 -20.74
CA TYR A 430 -0.60 -0.69 -19.83
C TYR A 430 -1.29 0.63 -20.17
N PHE A 431 -0.59 1.59 -20.77
CA PHE A 431 -1.09 2.94 -21.01
C PHE A 431 -1.58 3.10 -22.46
N THR A 432 -2.67 2.41 -22.78
CA THR A 432 -3.31 2.47 -24.09
C THR A 432 -4.62 3.28 -24.02
N ASP A 433 -5.04 3.84 -25.13
CA ASP A 433 -6.29 4.61 -25.19
C ASP A 433 -7.50 3.78 -24.72
N LYS A 434 -7.54 2.48 -25.08
CA LYS A 434 -8.62 1.59 -24.66
C LYS A 434 -8.65 1.31 -23.15
N ASN A 435 -7.50 1.35 -22.48
CA ASN A 435 -7.40 1.13 -21.04
C ASN A 435 -7.57 2.42 -20.22
N ARG A 436 -7.94 3.53 -20.83
CA ARG A 436 -7.97 4.85 -20.22
C ARG A 436 -9.33 5.24 -19.68
N VAL A 437 -9.36 5.79 -18.45
CA VAL A 437 -10.49 6.56 -17.92
C VAL A 437 -9.99 7.97 -17.60
N VAL A 438 -10.66 8.98 -18.11
CA VAL A 438 -10.36 10.39 -17.83
C VAL A 438 -11.44 10.93 -16.90
N ILE A 439 -11.01 11.51 -15.79
CA ILE A 439 -11.90 12.11 -14.78
C ILE A 439 -11.53 13.60 -14.66
N TYR A 440 -12.41 14.46 -15.13
CA TYR A 440 -12.32 15.90 -14.87
C TYR A 440 -13.00 16.23 -13.53
N TYR A 441 -12.34 17.04 -12.73
CA TYR A 441 -12.85 17.47 -11.45
C TYR A 441 -12.71 18.98 -11.31
N GLN A 442 -13.82 19.66 -11.08
CA GLN A 442 -13.86 21.11 -11.04
C GLN A 442 -14.89 21.65 -10.06
N GLN A 443 -14.84 22.94 -9.78
CA GLN A 443 -15.83 23.60 -8.95
C GLN A 443 -17.21 23.48 -9.60
N GLY A 444 -18.18 23.09 -8.81
CA GLY A 444 -19.60 22.99 -9.19
C GLY A 444 -20.38 22.40 -8.03
N GLY A 445 -21.68 22.52 -8.08
CA GLY A 445 -22.61 22.13 -7.03
C GLY A 445 -23.57 23.29 -6.76
N ASP A 446 -24.76 23.00 -6.30
CA ASP A 446 -25.76 24.03 -5.95
C ASP A 446 -25.18 24.96 -4.87
N LYS A 447 -25.30 26.27 -5.12
CA LYS A 447 -24.96 27.29 -4.16
C LYS A 447 -25.99 27.30 -3.02
#